data_6f97a59b40ee50a2c83b605dcf89f42b
#
_entry.id   6f97a59b40ee50a2c83b605dcf89f42b
#
_cell.length_a   1.000
_cell.length_b   1.000
_cell.length_c   1.000
_cell.angle_alpha   90.00
_cell.angle_beta   90.00
_cell.angle_gamma   90.00
#
_symmetry.space_group_name_H-M   'P 1'
#
loop_
_entity.id
_entity.type
_entity.pdbx_description
1 polymer ?
#
loop_
_entity_poly.entity_id
_entity_poly.type
_entity_poly.pdbx_seq_one_letter_code
_entity_poly.pdbx_strand_id
1 'polypeptide(L)'
;MSKDKYKLHPVTAIINVVKALKDLLIPIIIIVAANGFNFNLDYRSETFFSEMIPLFILVIVLSVTVVSGLIKWWTFVYWFEDSELRVEYGLFIKKKRYIPFDRIQNLNYKEGIFHRLFQLVQVQVETAGSKDGKPEAELTAVTKAAADEVEIQMKKAKQKLPIESDIGQMAEVEEPEPASVVLHKMKIPELLLLATTSSGVGVVLAGVFAVLSQFAEFIPFDLIYDELAFLVEYGFIVVMILIALALILAWGISVGLTFLNYYNFTVSKQHDRLIITRGLIEKKRVTIPLNRVQAIKLAENPFQQMLGLASVAVESAGGGFSGENDKKIILFPLIAKKEVFTPLAELFPEYDFEVTQLVQPPKKAQPFFYRIDFVWLVPLIGAISYFFYPYGLLSLLLIVPIILLGRWQFKTAGFTVKDQQITIVSRLVSRVTFYAIKKRVQITQGSQTYFQKRRDIGSVKIVVMSGMLGASATARHMEQQEVERVLSWYEH
;
A
#
# COMPACT_ATOMS: atom_id res chain seq x y z
N MET A 1 -4.93 17.07 39.92
CA MET A 1 -5.06 17.70 38.57
C MET A 1 -6.39 17.25 37.99
N SER A 2 -7.23 18.19 37.55
CA SER A 2 -8.54 17.89 36.96
C SER A 2 -8.34 17.02 35.73
N LYS A 3 -9.04 15.87 35.69
CA LYS A 3 -9.02 14.96 34.55
C LYS A 3 -9.92 15.53 33.47
N ASP A 4 -9.44 16.51 32.72
CA ASP A 4 -10.20 17.07 31.63
C ASP A 4 -10.29 16.02 30.50
N LYS A 5 -11.46 15.39 30.40
CA LYS A 5 -11.77 14.45 29.35
C LYS A 5 -12.17 15.22 28.10
N TYR A 6 -11.42 15.01 27.02
CA TYR A 6 -11.69 15.61 25.74
C TYR A 6 -12.60 14.71 24.91
N LYS A 7 -13.47 15.32 24.12
CA LYS A 7 -14.35 14.64 23.16
C LYS A 7 -13.93 14.90 21.73
N LEU A 8 -14.26 13.99 20.84
CA LEU A 8 -14.11 14.22 19.41
C LEU A 8 -15.12 15.28 18.93
N HIS A 9 -14.74 16.01 17.89
CA HIS A 9 -15.63 17.00 17.28
C HIS A 9 -16.89 16.34 16.69
N PRO A 10 -18.09 16.97 16.73
CA PRO A 10 -19.33 16.38 16.19
C PRO A 10 -19.25 15.90 14.75
N VAL A 11 -18.44 16.53 13.93
CA VAL A 11 -18.15 16.08 12.53
C VAL A 11 -17.67 14.63 12.47
N THR A 12 -17.10 14.08 13.55
CA THR A 12 -16.74 12.65 13.64
C THR A 12 -17.94 11.74 13.40
N ALA A 13 -19.12 12.12 13.86
CA ALA A 13 -20.34 11.34 13.65
C ALA A 13 -20.65 11.24 12.15
N ILE A 14 -20.58 12.37 11.44
CA ILE A 14 -20.79 12.43 10.00
C ILE A 14 -19.75 11.58 9.26
N ILE A 15 -18.48 11.74 9.61
CA ILE A 15 -17.39 10.98 9.01
C ILE A 15 -17.57 9.46 9.22
N ASN A 16 -17.94 9.03 10.43
CA ASN A 16 -18.18 7.63 10.74
C ASN A 16 -19.36 7.07 9.94
N VAL A 17 -20.44 7.83 9.80
CA VAL A 17 -21.61 7.46 9.01
C VAL A 17 -21.25 7.36 7.53
N VAL A 18 -20.57 8.36 6.97
CA VAL A 18 -20.15 8.35 5.55
C VAL A 18 -19.19 7.19 5.27
N LYS A 19 -18.25 6.90 6.18
CA LYS A 19 -17.35 5.76 6.03
C LYS A 19 -18.12 4.43 6.03
N ALA A 20 -19.03 4.26 6.95
CA ALA A 20 -19.84 3.05 7.04
C ALA A 20 -20.82 2.90 5.88
N LEU A 21 -21.42 4.00 5.38
CA LEU A 21 -22.23 4.00 4.15
C LEU A 21 -21.40 3.59 2.93
N LYS A 22 -20.16 4.08 2.82
CA LYS A 22 -19.25 3.68 1.76
C LYS A 22 -18.98 2.17 1.78
N ASP A 23 -18.77 1.59 2.98
CA ASP A 23 -18.51 0.15 3.13
C ASP A 23 -19.75 -0.69 2.79
N LEU A 24 -20.95 -0.12 2.97
CA LEU A 24 -22.23 -0.74 2.62
C LEU A 24 -22.66 -0.50 1.15
N LEU A 25 -21.96 0.34 0.39
CA LEU A 25 -22.36 0.71 -0.96
C LEU A 25 -22.45 -0.52 -1.87
N ILE A 26 -21.49 -1.43 -1.82
CA ILE A 26 -21.48 -2.66 -2.61
C ILE A 26 -22.62 -3.60 -2.17
N PRO A 27 -22.80 -3.96 -0.89
CA PRO A 27 -23.97 -4.73 -0.44
C PRO A 27 -25.31 -4.10 -0.84
N ILE A 28 -25.46 -2.78 -0.75
CA ILE A 28 -26.67 -2.07 -1.15
C ILE A 28 -26.97 -2.28 -2.63
N ILE A 29 -25.98 -2.07 -3.49
CA ILE A 29 -26.13 -2.24 -4.94
C ILE A 29 -26.50 -3.69 -5.24
N ILE A 30 -25.88 -4.68 -4.56
CA ILE A 30 -26.22 -6.09 -4.75
C ILE A 30 -27.68 -6.37 -4.39
N ILE A 31 -28.18 -5.86 -3.25
CA ILE A 31 -29.56 -6.07 -2.82
C ILE A 31 -30.55 -5.43 -3.81
N VAL A 32 -30.28 -4.20 -4.24
CA VAL A 32 -31.13 -3.49 -5.19
C VAL A 32 -31.11 -4.19 -6.54
N ALA A 33 -29.96 -4.64 -7.00
CA ALA A 33 -29.84 -5.36 -8.26
C ALA A 33 -30.53 -6.73 -8.21
N ALA A 34 -30.40 -7.48 -7.10
CA ALA A 34 -31.07 -8.76 -6.90
C ALA A 34 -32.61 -8.68 -7.04
N ASN A 35 -33.19 -7.51 -6.74
CA ASN A 35 -34.62 -7.25 -6.97
C ASN A 35 -34.94 -6.77 -8.41
N GLY A 36 -33.96 -6.82 -9.34
CA GLY A 36 -34.13 -6.37 -10.72
C GLY A 36 -34.48 -4.89 -10.86
N PHE A 37 -34.16 -4.04 -9.86
CA PHE A 37 -34.58 -2.64 -9.72
C PHE A 37 -36.13 -2.45 -9.74
N ASN A 38 -36.89 -3.52 -9.67
CA ASN A 38 -38.36 -3.50 -9.66
C ASN A 38 -38.82 -3.67 -8.22
N PHE A 39 -39.26 -2.57 -7.61
CA PHE A 39 -39.95 -2.59 -6.34
C PHE A 39 -41.43 -2.35 -6.62
N ASN A 40 -42.24 -3.40 -6.52
CA ASN A 40 -43.67 -3.26 -6.66
C ASN A 40 -44.23 -2.54 -5.42
N LEU A 41 -44.61 -1.29 -5.60
CA LEU A 41 -45.21 -0.47 -4.54
C LEU A 41 -46.69 -0.66 -4.36
N ASP A 42 -47.31 -1.58 -5.13
CA ASP A 42 -48.71 -1.89 -4.98
C ASP A 42 -48.94 -2.80 -3.76
N TYR A 43 -49.44 -2.16 -2.66
CA TYR A 43 -49.73 -2.85 -1.39
C TYR A 43 -50.83 -3.94 -1.51
N ARG A 44 -51.53 -4.02 -2.64
CA ARG A 44 -52.58 -5.04 -2.91
C ARG A 44 -52.03 -6.28 -3.58
N SER A 45 -50.81 -6.27 -4.04
CA SER A 45 -50.20 -7.45 -4.68
C SER A 45 -49.89 -8.54 -3.64
N GLU A 46 -50.12 -9.79 -3.99
CA GLU A 46 -49.75 -10.93 -3.12
C GLU A 46 -48.28 -11.02 -2.85
N THR A 47 -47.43 -10.47 -3.72
CA THR A 47 -45.96 -10.46 -3.64
C THR A 47 -45.40 -9.26 -2.91
N PHE A 48 -46.22 -8.25 -2.55
CA PHE A 48 -45.77 -7.01 -1.93
C PHE A 48 -44.81 -7.20 -0.75
N PHE A 49 -45.18 -8.06 0.21
CA PHE A 49 -44.35 -8.26 1.39
C PHE A 49 -43.02 -8.94 1.04
N SER A 50 -42.99 -9.92 0.16
CA SER A 50 -41.77 -10.64 -0.24
C SER A 50 -40.82 -9.72 -1.01
N GLU A 51 -41.35 -8.82 -1.85
CA GLU A 51 -40.53 -7.86 -2.61
C GLU A 51 -40.04 -6.69 -1.75
N MET A 52 -40.77 -6.34 -0.67
CA MET A 52 -40.37 -5.29 0.27
C MET A 52 -39.37 -5.77 1.34
N ILE A 53 -39.22 -7.06 1.60
CA ILE A 53 -38.26 -7.58 2.60
C ILE A 53 -36.83 -7.07 2.36
N PRO A 54 -36.23 -7.11 1.16
CA PRO A 54 -34.90 -6.59 0.92
C PRO A 54 -34.78 -5.09 1.23
N LEU A 55 -35.80 -4.32 0.89
CA LEU A 55 -35.85 -2.89 1.18
C LEU A 55 -35.93 -2.61 2.69
N PHE A 56 -36.75 -3.35 3.42
CA PHE A 56 -36.81 -3.25 4.88
C PHE A 56 -35.48 -3.64 5.54
N ILE A 57 -34.85 -4.70 5.09
CA ILE A 57 -33.50 -5.10 5.55
C ILE A 57 -32.51 -3.97 5.29
N LEU A 58 -32.54 -3.39 4.10
CA LEU A 58 -31.66 -2.28 3.74
C LEU A 58 -31.85 -1.08 4.67
N VAL A 59 -33.11 -0.66 4.91
CA VAL A 59 -33.44 0.46 5.81
C VAL A 59 -32.99 0.16 7.23
N ILE A 60 -33.17 -1.06 7.73
CA ILE A 60 -32.70 -1.48 9.06
C ILE A 60 -31.17 -1.41 9.12
N VAL A 61 -30.46 -1.95 8.15
CA VAL A 61 -29.00 -1.95 8.09
C VAL A 61 -28.46 -0.52 8.05
N LEU A 62 -29.06 0.35 7.21
CA LEU A 62 -28.71 1.78 7.16
C LEU A 62 -28.96 2.47 8.51
N SER A 63 -30.12 2.22 9.14
CA SER A 63 -30.46 2.81 10.43
C SER A 63 -29.48 2.37 11.54
N VAL A 64 -29.19 1.06 11.60
CA VAL A 64 -28.21 0.52 12.56
C VAL A 64 -26.81 1.12 12.31
N THR A 65 -26.44 1.30 11.06
CA THR A 65 -25.15 1.90 10.67
C THR A 65 -25.05 3.36 11.12
N VAL A 66 -26.07 4.16 10.88
CA VAL A 66 -26.13 5.56 11.32
C VAL A 66 -26.09 5.64 12.84
N VAL A 67 -26.93 4.87 13.51
CA VAL A 67 -26.98 4.84 14.99
C VAL A 67 -25.64 4.40 15.58
N SER A 68 -25.01 3.38 15.01
CA SER A 68 -23.69 2.91 15.46
C SER A 68 -22.60 3.97 15.33
N GLY A 69 -22.61 4.73 14.23
CA GLY A 69 -21.70 5.84 13.99
C GLY A 69 -21.87 6.98 15.01
N LEU A 70 -23.13 7.32 15.33
CA LEU A 70 -23.47 8.32 16.35
C LEU A 70 -23.04 7.86 17.76
N ILE A 71 -23.34 6.62 18.12
CA ILE A 71 -22.96 6.03 19.42
C ILE A 71 -21.44 6.05 19.57
N LYS A 72 -20.70 5.64 18.53
CA LYS A 72 -19.24 5.62 18.54
C LYS A 72 -18.67 7.03 18.80
N TRP A 73 -19.22 8.05 18.16
CA TRP A 73 -18.83 9.44 18.42
C TRP A 73 -19.18 9.88 19.84
N TRP A 74 -20.40 9.64 20.28
CA TRP A 74 -20.91 10.12 21.58
C TRP A 74 -20.17 9.50 22.78
N THR A 75 -19.80 8.23 22.68
CA THR A 75 -19.12 7.47 23.74
C THR A 75 -17.60 7.64 23.74
N PHE A 76 -17.03 8.22 22.67
CA PHE A 76 -15.58 8.36 22.56
C PHE A 76 -15.07 9.53 23.39
N VAL A 77 -14.13 9.23 24.32
CA VAL A 77 -13.43 10.23 25.12
C VAL A 77 -11.94 9.87 25.18
N TYR A 78 -11.09 10.90 25.27
CA TYR A 78 -9.65 10.72 25.46
C TYR A 78 -9.12 11.75 26.46
N TRP A 79 -8.02 11.45 27.13
CA TRP A 79 -7.35 12.34 28.05
C TRP A 79 -5.89 11.93 28.20
N PHE A 80 -5.10 12.81 28.82
CA PHE A 80 -3.69 12.60 29.13
C PHE A 80 -3.52 12.41 30.62
N GLU A 81 -2.91 11.32 31.06
CA GLU A 81 -2.69 11.01 32.47
C GLU A 81 -1.45 10.10 32.59
N ASP A 82 -0.59 10.37 33.58
CA ASP A 82 0.58 9.57 33.93
C ASP A 82 1.53 9.26 32.76
N SER A 83 1.75 10.24 31.89
CA SER A 83 2.53 10.09 30.64
C SER A 83 1.92 9.07 29.66
N GLU A 84 0.61 8.91 29.67
CA GLU A 84 -0.14 8.03 28.78
C GLU A 84 -1.25 8.81 28.05
N LEU A 85 -1.50 8.40 26.81
CA LEU A 85 -2.73 8.71 26.10
C LEU A 85 -3.77 7.64 26.46
N ARG A 86 -4.82 8.04 27.14
CA ARG A 86 -5.93 7.16 27.51
C ARG A 86 -7.12 7.41 26.61
N VAL A 87 -7.72 6.34 26.09
CA VAL A 87 -8.86 6.39 25.18
C VAL A 87 -9.94 5.43 25.68
N GLU A 88 -11.17 5.91 25.77
CA GLU A 88 -12.33 5.12 26.18
C GLU A 88 -13.45 5.28 25.14
N TYR A 89 -14.06 4.18 24.71
CA TYR A 89 -15.19 4.18 23.79
C TYR A 89 -16.05 2.91 23.92
N GLY A 90 -17.28 2.98 23.42
CA GLY A 90 -18.25 1.88 23.41
C GLY A 90 -19.36 2.06 24.43
N LEU A 91 -20.59 1.65 24.06
CA LEU A 91 -21.79 1.78 24.89
C LEU A 91 -21.99 0.54 25.79
N PHE A 92 -22.16 -0.63 25.19
CA PHE A 92 -22.40 -1.89 25.92
C PHE A 92 -21.09 -2.52 26.39
N ILE A 93 -20.07 -2.51 25.55
CA ILE A 93 -18.74 -3.02 25.87
C ILE A 93 -17.80 -1.82 25.83
N LYS A 94 -17.43 -1.32 27.01
CA LYS A 94 -16.48 -0.23 27.14
C LYS A 94 -15.07 -0.74 26.89
N LYS A 95 -14.45 -0.21 25.85
CA LYS A 95 -13.05 -0.48 25.52
C LYS A 95 -12.20 0.68 26.03
N LYS A 96 -11.24 0.35 26.91
CA LYS A 96 -10.27 1.29 27.45
C LYS A 96 -8.90 0.93 26.91
N ARG A 97 -8.17 1.91 26.39
CA ARG A 97 -6.80 1.75 25.92
C ARG A 97 -5.90 2.75 26.64
N TYR A 98 -4.81 2.26 27.16
CA TYR A 98 -3.76 3.02 27.83
C TYR A 98 -2.51 2.92 26.96
N ILE A 99 -2.06 4.04 26.41
CA ILE A 99 -0.96 4.09 25.43
C ILE A 99 0.12 4.98 26.03
N PRO A 100 1.17 4.38 26.61
CA PRO A 100 2.32 5.13 27.12
C PRO A 100 3.00 5.89 25.99
N PHE A 101 3.34 7.16 26.21
CA PHE A 101 3.93 8.02 25.20
C PHE A 101 5.31 7.54 24.73
N ASP A 102 6.08 6.86 25.59
CA ASP A 102 7.36 6.24 25.27
C ASP A 102 7.22 5.11 24.23
N ARG A 103 6.07 4.42 24.23
CA ARG A 103 5.78 3.35 23.27
C ARG A 103 5.25 3.84 21.93
N ILE A 104 4.82 5.11 21.84
CA ILE A 104 4.34 5.68 20.58
C ILE A 104 5.52 5.83 19.63
N GLN A 105 5.42 5.16 18.51
CA GLN A 105 6.43 5.18 17.46
C GLN A 105 6.22 6.33 16.50
N ASN A 106 4.99 6.43 15.96
CA ASN A 106 4.63 7.39 14.94
C ASN A 106 3.28 8.03 15.27
N LEU A 107 3.16 9.31 14.91
CA LEU A 107 1.90 10.03 14.80
C LEU A 107 1.69 10.36 13.33
N ASN A 108 0.64 9.80 12.75
CA ASN A 108 0.27 10.06 11.37
C ASN A 108 -0.97 10.96 11.34
N TYR A 109 -0.94 11.97 10.49
CA TYR A 109 -2.02 12.94 10.36
C TYR A 109 -2.70 12.81 9.02
N LYS A 110 -4.04 12.87 9.03
CA LYS A 110 -4.87 12.71 7.85
C LYS A 110 -5.95 13.80 7.82
N GLU A 111 -6.01 14.56 6.77
CA GLU A 111 -7.02 15.60 6.56
C GLU A 111 -7.83 15.26 5.31
N GLY A 112 -9.02 14.70 5.44
CA GLY A 112 -9.97 14.53 4.35
C GLY A 112 -10.77 15.82 4.08
N ILE A 113 -11.69 15.79 3.13
CA ILE A 113 -12.50 16.94 2.72
C ILE A 113 -13.23 17.57 3.92
N PHE A 114 -13.95 16.76 4.70
CA PHE A 114 -14.67 17.24 5.90
C PHE A 114 -13.73 17.79 6.95
N HIS A 115 -12.55 17.18 7.16
CA HIS A 115 -11.58 17.69 8.11
C HIS A 115 -11.10 19.08 7.72
N ARG A 116 -10.80 19.30 6.44
CA ARG A 116 -10.32 20.61 5.95
C ARG A 116 -11.38 21.70 6.06
N LEU A 117 -12.65 21.38 5.77
CA LEU A 117 -13.77 22.32 5.84
C LEU A 117 -13.95 22.85 7.28
N PHE A 118 -13.75 21.99 8.29
CA PHE A 118 -13.92 22.34 9.70
C PHE A 118 -12.60 22.56 10.45
N GLN A 119 -11.46 22.68 9.73
CA GLN A 119 -10.11 22.87 10.30
C GLN A 119 -9.71 21.79 11.32
N LEU A 120 -10.16 20.57 11.09
CA LEU A 120 -9.91 19.40 11.90
C LEU A 120 -8.82 18.52 11.28
N VAL A 121 -8.32 17.59 12.07
CA VAL A 121 -7.35 16.57 11.63
C VAL A 121 -7.68 15.23 12.32
N GLN A 122 -7.46 14.16 11.60
CA GLN A 122 -7.44 12.80 12.15
C GLN A 122 -6.02 12.48 12.59
N VAL A 123 -5.85 12.02 13.84
CA VAL A 123 -4.55 11.58 14.37
C VAL A 123 -4.58 10.07 14.55
N GLN A 124 -3.60 9.39 13.97
CA GLN A 124 -3.40 7.95 14.12
C GLN A 124 -2.14 7.71 14.94
N VAL A 125 -2.31 7.00 16.05
CA VAL A 125 -1.24 6.69 17.00
C VAL A 125 -0.77 5.26 16.74
N GLU A 126 0.49 5.10 16.42
CA GLU A 126 1.11 3.81 16.15
C GLU A 126 2.14 3.47 17.24
N THR A 127 2.09 2.22 17.72
CA THR A 127 3.03 1.65 18.68
C THR A 127 3.73 0.43 18.09
N ALA A 128 4.78 -0.07 18.75
CA ALA A 128 5.46 -1.29 18.35
C ALA A 128 4.55 -2.54 18.34
N GLY A 129 3.48 -2.51 19.13
CA GLY A 129 2.53 -3.61 19.29
C GLY A 129 1.28 -3.51 18.41
N SER A 130 1.19 -2.52 17.52
CA SER A 130 0.04 -2.36 16.63
C SER A 130 -0.15 -3.60 15.75
N LYS A 131 -1.24 -4.34 15.98
CA LYS A 131 -1.57 -5.57 15.24
C LYS A 131 -2.32 -5.23 13.96
N ASP A 132 -2.14 -6.03 12.92
CA ASP A 132 -2.88 -5.96 11.65
C ASP A 132 -2.70 -4.65 10.87
N GLY A 133 -1.62 -3.89 11.13
CA GLY A 133 -1.39 -2.60 10.47
C GLY A 133 -2.45 -1.55 10.83
N LYS A 134 -3.22 -1.76 11.90
CA LYS A 134 -4.19 -0.80 12.43
C LYS A 134 -3.55 0.04 13.52
N PRO A 135 -3.85 1.36 13.58
CA PRO A 135 -3.33 2.20 14.66
C PRO A 135 -3.85 1.73 16.01
N GLU A 136 -3.02 1.88 17.04
CA GLU A 136 -3.42 1.58 18.41
C GLU A 136 -4.59 2.46 18.87
N ALA A 137 -4.55 3.75 18.52
CA ALA A 137 -5.66 4.67 18.69
C ALA A 137 -5.84 5.55 17.45
N GLU A 138 -7.09 5.90 17.17
CA GLU A 138 -7.49 6.78 16.07
C GLU A 138 -8.41 7.88 16.63
N LEU A 139 -7.89 9.09 16.68
CA LEU A 139 -8.66 10.29 17.00
C LEU A 139 -9.24 10.83 15.69
N THR A 140 -10.46 10.45 15.35
CA THR A 140 -11.04 10.62 14.01
C THR A 140 -11.18 12.09 13.61
N ALA A 141 -11.59 13.00 14.51
CA ALA A 141 -11.63 14.43 14.21
C ALA A 141 -11.36 15.24 15.48
N VAL A 142 -10.18 15.83 15.52
CA VAL A 142 -9.74 16.74 16.58
C VAL A 142 -9.28 18.06 15.97
N THR A 143 -9.26 19.13 16.76
CA THR A 143 -8.68 20.41 16.32
C THR A 143 -7.17 20.27 16.12
N LYS A 144 -6.58 21.11 15.27
CA LYS A 144 -5.13 21.12 15.09
C LYS A 144 -4.39 21.37 16.40
N ALA A 145 -4.90 22.29 17.23
CA ALA A 145 -4.32 22.56 18.55
C ALA A 145 -4.33 21.31 19.46
N ALA A 146 -5.41 20.52 19.46
CA ALA A 146 -5.46 19.27 20.22
C ALA A 146 -4.48 18.20 19.65
N ALA A 147 -4.28 18.17 18.35
CA ALA A 147 -3.31 17.28 17.73
C ALA A 147 -1.87 17.68 18.06
N ASP A 148 -1.56 18.98 18.07
CA ASP A 148 -0.27 19.52 18.47
C ASP A 148 0.02 19.22 19.96
N GLU A 149 -1.01 19.31 20.83
CA GLU A 149 -0.88 18.94 22.25
C GLU A 149 -0.48 17.46 22.42
N VAL A 150 -1.07 16.54 21.64
CA VAL A 150 -0.65 15.12 21.64
C VAL A 150 0.84 14.99 21.28
N GLU A 151 1.30 15.74 20.29
CA GLU A 151 2.71 15.72 19.87
C GLU A 151 3.64 16.29 20.92
N ILE A 152 3.24 17.41 21.57
CA ILE A 152 4.00 18.04 22.67
C ILE A 152 4.12 17.10 23.85
N GLN A 153 3.02 16.47 24.28
CA GLN A 153 3.04 15.53 25.41
C GLN A 153 3.92 14.31 25.11
N MET A 154 3.87 13.80 23.89
CA MET A 154 4.75 12.72 23.44
C MET A 154 6.24 13.15 23.47
N LYS A 155 6.58 14.36 23.01
CA LYS A 155 7.94 14.89 23.04
C LYS A 155 8.44 15.03 24.48
N LYS A 156 7.63 15.62 25.37
CA LYS A 156 7.94 15.78 26.80
C LYS A 156 8.18 14.45 27.51
N ALA A 157 7.37 13.43 27.23
CA ALA A 157 7.53 12.11 27.82
C ALA A 157 8.84 11.42 27.37
N LYS A 158 9.22 11.58 26.10
CA LYS A 158 10.49 11.03 25.56
C LYS A 158 11.73 11.73 26.10
N GLN A 159 11.64 13.01 26.45
CA GLN A 159 12.75 13.76 27.08
C GLN A 159 12.97 13.40 28.56
N LYS A 160 11.95 12.87 29.25
CA LYS A 160 12.04 12.47 30.67
C LYS A 160 12.68 11.08 30.90
N LEU A 161 12.93 10.30 29.84
CA LEU A 161 13.67 9.07 29.97
C LEU A 161 15.16 9.40 30.20
N PRO A 162 15.78 8.94 31.32
CA PRO A 162 17.20 9.18 31.57
C PRO A 162 18.01 8.49 30.46
N ILE A 163 18.66 9.27 29.64
CA ILE A 163 19.84 8.77 28.91
C ILE A 163 20.90 8.63 29.99
N GLU A 164 21.29 7.40 30.33
CA GLU A 164 22.53 7.14 31.05
C GLU A 164 23.70 7.62 30.19
N SER A 165 24.04 8.86 30.33
CA SER A 165 25.36 9.38 30.00
C SER A 165 25.52 10.73 30.71
N ASP A 166 26.49 10.70 31.59
CA ASP A 166 27.00 11.73 32.46
C ASP A 166 27.05 13.16 31.87
N ILE A 167 26.95 14.10 32.83
CA ILE A 167 27.48 15.47 32.87
C ILE A 167 26.60 16.61 32.31
N GLY A 168 26.17 17.43 33.25
CA GLY A 168 26.20 18.89 33.12
C GLY A 168 24.92 19.59 32.78
N GLN A 169 24.35 20.15 33.85
CA GLN A 169 23.52 21.33 33.86
C GLN A 169 23.65 22.20 32.61
N MET A 170 22.51 22.45 31.93
CA MET A 170 22.23 23.80 31.46
C MET A 170 20.75 23.97 31.08
N ALA A 171 20.24 25.09 31.54
CA ALA A 171 18.99 25.78 31.31
C ALA A 171 18.13 25.36 30.10
N GLU A 172 16.80 25.30 30.35
CA GLU A 172 15.76 25.42 29.35
C GLU A 172 15.99 26.69 28.50
N VAL A 173 16.64 26.50 27.39
CA VAL A 173 16.51 27.41 26.25
C VAL A 173 15.49 26.74 25.35
N GLU A 174 14.33 27.36 25.16
CA GLU A 174 13.44 27.09 24.04
C GLU A 174 14.27 27.34 22.76
N GLU A 175 15.01 26.35 22.30
CA GLU A 175 15.58 26.42 20.94
C GLU A 175 14.41 26.49 19.96
N PRO A 176 14.39 27.50 19.07
CA PRO A 176 13.40 27.59 18.00
C PRO A 176 13.45 26.27 17.23
N GLU A 177 12.28 25.67 17.00
CA GLU A 177 12.18 24.42 16.24
C GLU A 177 13.05 24.52 14.98
N PRO A 178 14.09 23.69 14.82
CA PRO A 178 14.97 23.83 13.68
C PRO A 178 14.17 23.63 12.42
N ALA A 179 14.38 24.53 11.49
CA ALA A 179 13.69 24.60 10.22
C ALA A 179 13.79 23.24 9.52
N SER A 180 12.64 22.65 9.18
CA SER A 180 12.60 21.43 8.42
C SER A 180 13.27 21.63 7.04
N VAL A 181 14.30 20.87 6.74
CA VAL A 181 14.97 20.90 5.45
C VAL A 181 14.14 20.12 4.45
N VAL A 182 13.65 20.78 3.40
CA VAL A 182 12.94 20.13 2.31
C VAL A 182 13.96 19.40 1.43
N LEU A 183 13.90 18.06 1.42
CA LEU A 183 14.78 17.22 0.62
C LEU A 183 14.31 17.06 -0.81
N HIS A 184 13.00 16.94 -0.98
CA HIS A 184 12.39 16.75 -2.29
C HIS A 184 10.97 17.31 -2.31
N LYS A 185 10.63 18.05 -3.35
CA LYS A 185 9.28 18.50 -3.63
C LYS A 185 8.96 18.22 -5.09
N MET A 186 7.99 17.34 -5.31
CA MET A 186 7.57 16.94 -6.64
C MET A 186 6.90 18.09 -7.38
N LYS A 187 7.35 18.35 -8.61
CA LYS A 187 6.76 19.33 -9.52
C LYS A 187 5.59 18.71 -10.30
N ILE A 188 4.68 19.53 -10.80
CA ILE A 188 3.52 19.06 -11.58
C ILE A 188 3.91 18.20 -12.80
N PRO A 189 4.93 18.56 -13.61
CA PRO A 189 5.37 17.71 -14.72
C PRO A 189 5.88 16.33 -14.27
N GLU A 190 6.61 16.26 -13.16
CA GLU A 190 7.07 14.99 -12.57
C GLU A 190 5.89 14.14 -12.09
N LEU A 191 4.88 14.78 -11.50
CA LEU A 191 3.64 14.12 -11.06
C LEU A 191 2.85 13.56 -12.25
N LEU A 192 2.73 14.30 -13.34
CA LEU A 192 2.09 13.80 -14.57
C LEU A 192 2.90 12.64 -15.17
N LEU A 193 4.22 12.75 -15.18
CA LEU A 193 5.09 11.66 -15.65
C LEU A 193 4.98 10.43 -14.75
N LEU A 194 4.91 10.59 -13.44
CA LEU A 194 4.62 9.50 -12.51
C LEU A 194 3.27 8.87 -12.82
N ALA A 195 2.21 9.68 -12.96
CA ALA A 195 0.86 9.22 -13.17
C ALA A 195 0.71 8.44 -14.49
N THR A 196 1.34 8.91 -15.56
CA THR A 196 1.32 8.25 -16.87
C THR A 196 2.16 6.99 -16.92
N THR A 197 3.26 6.92 -16.17
CA THR A 197 4.15 5.75 -16.11
C THR A 197 3.79 4.76 -15.01
N SER A 198 2.81 5.09 -14.14
CA SER A 198 2.38 4.19 -13.06
C SER A 198 1.67 2.95 -13.62
N SER A 199 1.89 1.79 -12.98
CA SER A 199 1.26 0.52 -13.39
C SER A 199 -0.16 0.33 -12.81
N GLY A 200 -0.87 1.42 -12.50
CA GLY A 200 -2.20 1.39 -11.88
C GLY A 200 -3.33 0.89 -12.78
N VAL A 201 -3.12 0.86 -14.11
CA VAL A 201 -4.14 0.40 -15.08
C VAL A 201 -4.66 -0.99 -14.74
N GLY A 202 -3.76 -1.93 -14.42
CA GLY A 202 -4.13 -3.29 -14.05
C GLY A 202 -5.01 -3.36 -12.79
N VAL A 203 -4.76 -2.48 -11.82
CA VAL A 203 -5.58 -2.39 -10.59
C VAL A 203 -6.97 -1.84 -10.91
N VAL A 204 -7.07 -0.83 -11.77
CA VAL A 204 -8.35 -0.26 -12.21
C VAL A 204 -9.15 -1.32 -12.98
N LEU A 205 -8.52 -2.02 -13.93
CA LEU A 205 -9.19 -3.09 -14.70
C LEU A 205 -9.64 -4.24 -13.79
N ALA A 206 -8.80 -4.69 -12.86
CA ALA A 206 -9.17 -5.72 -11.91
C ALA A 206 -10.35 -5.29 -11.01
N GLY A 207 -10.36 -4.02 -10.56
CA GLY A 207 -11.47 -3.46 -9.80
C GLY A 207 -12.78 -3.40 -10.61
N VAL A 208 -12.71 -2.94 -11.85
CA VAL A 208 -13.88 -2.92 -12.77
C VAL A 208 -14.37 -4.35 -13.02
N PHE A 209 -13.46 -5.28 -13.31
CA PHE A 209 -13.82 -6.69 -13.54
C PHE A 209 -14.45 -7.32 -12.29
N ALA A 210 -13.90 -7.07 -11.10
CA ALA A 210 -14.46 -7.57 -9.85
C ALA A 210 -15.87 -7.03 -9.59
N VAL A 211 -16.13 -5.76 -9.88
CA VAL A 211 -17.45 -5.17 -9.79
C VAL A 211 -18.37 -5.81 -10.83
N LEU A 212 -17.99 -5.83 -12.10
CA LEU A 212 -18.82 -6.42 -13.17
C LEU A 212 -19.14 -7.89 -12.92
N SER A 213 -18.19 -8.68 -12.42
CA SER A 213 -18.41 -10.10 -12.12
C SER A 213 -19.44 -10.33 -11.01
N GLN A 214 -19.53 -9.42 -10.04
CA GLN A 214 -20.56 -9.50 -8.99
C GLN A 214 -21.97 -9.17 -9.51
N PHE A 215 -22.04 -8.41 -10.59
CA PHE A 215 -23.31 -8.01 -11.23
C PHE A 215 -23.60 -8.78 -12.50
N ALA A 216 -22.85 -9.85 -12.79
CA ALA A 216 -23.00 -10.61 -14.04
C ALA A 216 -24.43 -11.14 -14.26
N GLU A 217 -25.11 -11.56 -13.19
CA GLU A 217 -26.49 -12.05 -13.26
C GLU A 217 -27.52 -10.94 -13.58
N PHE A 218 -27.17 -9.67 -13.32
CA PHE A 218 -28.05 -8.51 -13.53
C PHE A 218 -27.72 -7.75 -14.82
N ILE A 219 -26.60 -8.06 -15.44
CA ILE A 219 -26.24 -7.49 -16.73
C ILE A 219 -27.06 -8.23 -17.79
N PRO A 220 -27.94 -7.56 -18.53
CA PRO A 220 -28.72 -8.19 -19.59
C PRO A 220 -27.80 -8.52 -20.77
N PHE A 221 -26.96 -9.57 -20.60
CA PHE A 221 -25.98 -9.97 -21.61
C PHE A 221 -26.65 -10.26 -22.96
N ASP A 222 -27.88 -10.76 -22.96
CA ASP A 222 -28.63 -11.05 -24.19
C ASP A 222 -28.89 -9.76 -24.97
N LEU A 223 -29.40 -8.71 -24.30
CA LEU A 223 -29.60 -7.40 -24.93
C LEU A 223 -28.27 -6.78 -25.39
N ILE A 224 -27.22 -6.88 -24.56
CA ILE A 224 -25.90 -6.37 -24.91
C ILE A 224 -25.32 -7.19 -26.08
N TYR A 225 -25.52 -8.50 -26.09
CA TYR A 225 -25.06 -9.36 -27.16
C TYR A 225 -25.78 -9.05 -28.48
N ASP A 226 -27.11 -8.90 -28.45
CA ASP A 226 -27.92 -8.56 -29.64
C ASP A 226 -27.57 -7.19 -30.19
N GLU A 227 -27.41 -6.18 -29.32
CA GLU A 227 -26.99 -4.82 -29.69
C GLU A 227 -25.53 -4.76 -30.16
N LEU A 228 -24.65 -5.63 -29.67
CA LEU A 228 -23.26 -5.69 -30.08
C LEU A 228 -23.00 -6.73 -31.18
N ALA A 229 -23.94 -7.63 -31.47
CA ALA A 229 -23.78 -8.66 -32.49
C ALA A 229 -23.47 -8.04 -33.87
N PHE A 230 -24.12 -6.90 -34.20
CA PHE A 230 -23.80 -6.16 -35.42
C PHE A 230 -22.36 -5.63 -35.44
N LEU A 231 -21.77 -5.30 -34.27
CA LEU A 231 -20.36 -4.86 -34.17
C LEU A 231 -19.40 -6.01 -34.44
N VAL A 232 -19.80 -7.23 -34.08
CA VAL A 232 -19.00 -8.45 -34.36
C VAL A 232 -19.01 -8.76 -35.86
N GLU A 233 -20.09 -8.43 -36.57
CA GLU A 233 -20.15 -8.52 -38.05
C GLU A 233 -19.13 -7.62 -38.74
N TYR A 234 -18.78 -6.44 -38.15
CA TYR A 234 -17.69 -5.58 -38.63
C TYR A 234 -16.30 -6.14 -38.34
N GLY A 235 -16.21 -7.29 -37.64
CA GLY A 235 -15.03 -8.08 -37.46
C GLY A 235 -14.12 -7.68 -36.32
N PHE A 236 -13.00 -8.40 -36.21
CA PHE A 236 -11.97 -8.31 -35.18
C PHE A 236 -11.51 -6.86 -34.87
N ILE A 237 -11.53 -5.96 -35.86
CA ILE A 237 -11.08 -4.58 -35.72
C ILE A 237 -11.94 -3.80 -34.71
N VAL A 238 -13.26 -3.95 -34.73
CA VAL A 238 -14.17 -3.23 -33.81
C VAL A 238 -13.97 -3.68 -32.37
N VAL A 239 -13.82 -4.99 -32.16
CA VAL A 239 -13.51 -5.55 -30.83
C VAL A 239 -12.19 -4.98 -30.30
N MET A 240 -11.17 -4.91 -31.15
CA MET A 240 -9.87 -4.32 -30.77
C MET A 240 -9.98 -2.83 -30.43
N ILE A 241 -10.81 -2.07 -31.16
CA ILE A 241 -11.05 -0.65 -30.87
C ILE A 241 -11.75 -0.49 -29.52
N LEU A 242 -12.76 -1.31 -29.21
CA LEU A 242 -13.45 -1.28 -27.93
C LEU A 242 -12.53 -1.63 -26.74
N ILE A 243 -11.68 -2.65 -26.91
CA ILE A 243 -10.67 -2.99 -25.92
C ILE A 243 -9.68 -1.84 -25.74
N ALA A 244 -9.19 -1.24 -26.83
CA ALA A 244 -8.28 -0.10 -26.75
C ALA A 244 -8.92 1.10 -26.03
N LEU A 245 -10.20 1.39 -26.32
CA LEU A 245 -10.95 2.47 -25.64
C LEU A 245 -11.09 2.19 -24.14
N ALA A 246 -11.45 0.96 -23.76
CA ALA A 246 -11.55 0.55 -22.35
C ALA A 246 -10.20 0.68 -21.64
N LEU A 247 -9.09 0.31 -22.28
CA LEU A 247 -7.74 0.47 -21.74
C LEU A 247 -7.36 1.95 -21.57
N ILE A 248 -7.71 2.81 -22.54
CA ILE A 248 -7.47 4.26 -22.47
C ILE A 248 -8.26 4.88 -21.33
N LEU A 249 -9.54 4.51 -21.15
CA LEU A 249 -10.36 4.98 -20.04
C LEU A 249 -9.80 4.52 -18.69
N ALA A 250 -9.45 3.25 -18.56
CA ALA A 250 -8.82 2.73 -17.34
C ALA A 250 -7.49 3.41 -17.04
N TRP A 251 -6.69 3.70 -18.07
CA TRP A 251 -5.46 4.47 -17.93
C TRP A 251 -5.75 5.91 -17.47
N GLY A 252 -6.72 6.60 -18.06
CA GLY A 252 -7.12 7.96 -17.66
C GLY A 252 -7.57 8.02 -16.19
N ILE A 253 -8.40 7.05 -15.75
CA ILE A 253 -8.81 6.92 -14.36
C ILE A 253 -7.58 6.70 -13.44
N SER A 254 -6.68 5.79 -13.83
CA SER A 254 -5.45 5.52 -13.08
C SER A 254 -4.57 6.76 -12.95
N VAL A 255 -4.42 7.53 -14.02
CA VAL A 255 -3.69 8.83 -14.03
C VAL A 255 -4.35 9.81 -13.05
N GLY A 256 -5.68 9.96 -13.12
CA GLY A 256 -6.43 10.84 -12.21
C GLY A 256 -6.26 10.44 -10.74
N LEU A 257 -6.40 9.16 -10.41
CA LEU A 257 -6.22 8.66 -9.05
C LEU A 257 -4.78 8.87 -8.55
N THR A 258 -3.78 8.63 -9.39
CA THR A 258 -2.37 8.87 -9.04
C THR A 258 -2.11 10.34 -8.79
N PHE A 259 -2.63 11.23 -9.65
CA PHE A 259 -2.53 12.67 -9.47
C PHE A 259 -3.14 13.11 -8.13
N LEU A 260 -4.35 12.66 -7.79
CA LEU A 260 -5.02 13.00 -6.55
C LEU A 260 -4.23 12.52 -5.31
N ASN A 261 -3.62 11.34 -5.37
CA ASN A 261 -2.90 10.73 -4.27
C ASN A 261 -1.50 11.32 -4.03
N TYR A 262 -0.82 11.79 -5.08
CA TYR A 262 0.56 12.30 -5.00
C TYR A 262 0.67 13.81 -5.19
N TYR A 263 -0.45 14.52 -5.26
CA TYR A 263 -0.45 15.97 -5.37
C TYR A 263 0.34 16.62 -4.23
N ASN A 264 1.16 17.61 -4.54
CA ASN A 264 2.02 18.34 -3.61
C ASN A 264 2.88 17.43 -2.71
N PHE A 265 3.41 16.36 -3.31
CA PHE A 265 4.28 15.43 -2.61
C PHE A 265 5.57 16.12 -2.17
N THR A 266 5.82 16.10 -0.87
CA THR A 266 6.98 16.76 -0.27
C THR A 266 7.61 15.84 0.76
N VAL A 267 8.92 15.70 0.72
CA VAL A 267 9.74 15.02 1.74
C VAL A 267 10.62 16.04 2.41
N SER A 268 10.55 16.10 3.72
CA SER A 268 11.40 16.95 4.54
C SER A 268 12.06 16.14 5.66
N LYS A 269 13.25 16.57 6.06
CA LYS A 269 13.98 16.05 7.21
C LYS A 269 13.89 17.04 8.35
N GLN A 270 13.51 16.57 9.52
CA GLN A 270 13.50 17.33 10.76
C GLN A 270 14.21 16.49 11.82
N HIS A 271 15.40 16.90 12.23
CA HIS A 271 16.28 16.10 13.08
C HIS A 271 16.50 14.68 12.49
N ASP A 272 16.20 13.66 13.26
CA ASP A 272 16.31 12.26 12.88
C ASP A 272 15.01 11.65 12.37
N ARG A 273 14.12 12.49 11.79
CA ARG A 273 12.82 12.08 11.27
C ARG A 273 12.60 12.55 9.86
N LEU A 274 12.01 11.69 9.05
CA LEU A 274 11.47 12.02 7.73
C LEU A 274 9.99 12.36 7.85
N ILE A 275 9.58 13.46 7.27
CA ILE A 275 8.18 13.89 7.19
C ILE A 275 7.80 13.87 5.71
N ILE A 276 6.82 13.06 5.38
CA ILE A 276 6.28 12.91 4.02
C ILE A 276 4.86 13.45 4.01
N THR A 277 4.59 14.44 3.17
CA THR A 277 3.25 14.99 2.96
C THR A 277 2.82 14.78 1.53
N ARG A 278 1.55 14.38 1.31
CA ARG A 278 0.99 14.14 -0.02
C ARG A 278 -0.53 14.20 -0.03
N GLY A 279 -1.11 14.43 -1.20
CA GLY A 279 -2.51 14.26 -1.51
C GLY A 279 -3.30 15.55 -1.67
N LEU A 280 -4.24 15.56 -2.62
CA LEU A 280 -5.10 16.70 -2.94
C LEU A 280 -6.43 16.63 -2.18
N ILE A 281 -7.17 15.53 -2.33
CA ILE A 281 -8.46 15.32 -1.66
C ILE A 281 -8.26 14.96 -0.20
N GLU A 282 -7.34 14.05 0.05
CA GLU A 282 -6.97 13.56 1.36
C GLU A 282 -5.49 13.84 1.60
N LYS A 283 -5.19 14.90 2.38
CA LYS A 283 -3.82 15.23 2.73
C LYS A 283 -3.34 14.31 3.83
N LYS A 284 -2.24 13.61 3.55
CA LYS A 284 -1.58 12.67 4.47
C LYS A 284 -0.22 13.21 4.87
N ARG A 285 0.11 13.18 6.17
CA ARG A 285 1.43 13.46 6.72
C ARG A 285 1.90 12.26 7.52
N VAL A 286 2.98 11.64 7.07
CA VAL A 286 3.64 10.49 7.72
C VAL A 286 4.95 10.96 8.29
N THR A 287 5.22 10.62 9.55
CA THR A 287 6.50 10.89 10.20
C THR A 287 7.21 9.56 10.48
N ILE A 288 8.45 9.42 10.02
CA ILE A 288 9.23 8.19 10.12
C ILE A 288 10.57 8.50 10.76
N PRO A 289 10.89 7.92 11.92
CA PRO A 289 12.24 7.99 12.47
C PRO A 289 13.23 7.23 11.57
N LEU A 290 14.38 7.81 11.24
CA LEU A 290 15.40 7.20 10.37
C LEU A 290 15.90 5.87 10.92
N ASN A 291 16.06 5.77 12.24
CA ASN A 291 16.50 4.56 12.92
C ASN A 291 15.53 3.38 12.81
N ARG A 292 14.27 3.61 12.38
CA ARG A 292 13.23 2.59 12.17
C ARG A 292 13.21 2.01 10.75
N VAL A 293 13.97 2.59 9.83
CA VAL A 293 14.05 2.09 8.46
C VAL A 293 14.80 0.77 8.47
N GLN A 294 14.20 -0.28 7.95
CA GLN A 294 14.71 -1.65 7.96
C GLN A 294 15.33 -2.06 6.62
N ALA A 295 14.81 -1.55 5.53
CA ALA A 295 15.33 -1.78 4.19
C ALA A 295 14.93 -0.64 3.25
N ILE A 296 15.67 -0.52 2.16
CA ILE A 296 15.42 0.46 1.11
C ILE A 296 15.16 -0.31 -0.19
N LYS A 297 14.10 0.07 -0.91
CA LYS A 297 13.72 -0.50 -2.20
C LYS A 297 13.81 0.55 -3.28
N LEU A 298 14.62 0.30 -4.28
CA LEU A 298 14.63 1.05 -5.53
C LEU A 298 13.84 0.26 -6.57
N ALA A 299 12.74 0.80 -7.06
CA ALA A 299 11.88 0.17 -8.05
C ALA A 299 11.89 0.95 -9.36
N GLU A 300 12.02 0.24 -10.45
CA GLU A 300 12.06 0.77 -11.82
C GLU A 300 11.07 -0.03 -12.66
N ASN A 301 9.93 0.55 -13.05
CA ASN A 301 9.08 -0.10 -14.04
C ASN A 301 9.68 0.03 -15.45
N PRO A 302 9.23 -0.75 -16.46
CA PRO A 302 9.83 -0.72 -17.80
C PRO A 302 9.89 0.69 -18.41
N PHE A 303 8.84 1.49 -18.28
CA PHE A 303 8.79 2.84 -18.81
C PHE A 303 9.73 3.78 -18.05
N GLN A 304 9.75 3.72 -16.73
CA GLN A 304 10.70 4.47 -15.91
C GLN A 304 12.14 4.10 -16.21
N GLN A 305 12.41 2.83 -16.43
CA GLN A 305 13.75 2.35 -16.78
C GLN A 305 14.23 2.92 -18.13
N MET A 306 13.34 2.99 -19.15
CA MET A 306 13.66 3.63 -20.43
C MET A 306 13.98 5.13 -20.28
N LEU A 307 13.32 5.80 -19.35
CA LEU A 307 13.50 7.23 -19.08
C LEU A 307 14.63 7.52 -18.07
N GLY A 308 15.32 6.48 -17.56
CA GLY A 308 16.34 6.63 -16.53
C GLY A 308 15.80 7.10 -15.18
N LEU A 309 14.53 6.78 -14.88
CA LEU A 309 13.83 7.16 -13.67
C LEU A 309 13.65 5.96 -12.73
N ALA A 310 13.48 6.24 -11.45
CA ALA A 310 13.22 5.23 -10.43
C ALA A 310 12.28 5.77 -9.35
N SER A 311 11.67 4.90 -8.59
CA SER A 311 10.96 5.20 -7.35
C SER A 311 11.67 4.57 -6.16
N VAL A 312 11.72 5.27 -5.04
CA VAL A 312 12.34 4.78 -3.80
C VAL A 312 11.27 4.61 -2.74
N ALA A 313 11.23 3.43 -2.15
CA ALA A 313 10.41 3.14 -0.99
C ALA A 313 11.29 2.67 0.16
N VAL A 314 10.86 2.95 1.39
CA VAL A 314 11.50 2.47 2.61
C VAL A 314 10.57 1.53 3.35
N GLU A 315 11.13 0.49 3.93
CA GLU A 315 10.43 -0.43 4.83
C GLU A 315 10.71 -0.02 6.26
N SER A 316 9.67 0.21 7.06
CA SER A 316 9.79 0.64 8.45
C SER A 316 9.22 -0.40 9.41
N ALA A 317 9.83 -0.52 10.57
CA ALA A 317 9.38 -1.44 11.62
C ALA A 317 7.99 -1.09 12.18
N GLY A 318 7.54 0.16 12.06
CA GLY A 318 6.27 0.64 12.61
C GLY A 318 5.09 0.59 11.65
N GLY A 319 5.30 0.20 10.39
CA GLY A 319 4.25 0.27 9.36
C GLY A 319 3.99 1.69 8.84
N GLY A 320 3.13 1.80 7.82
CA GLY A 320 2.62 3.06 7.27
C GLY A 320 1.15 3.27 7.66
N PHE A 321 0.44 4.15 6.97
CA PHE A 321 -0.99 4.37 7.21
C PHE A 321 -1.81 3.08 7.22
N SER A 322 -2.82 3.04 8.08
CA SER A 322 -3.81 1.96 8.15
C SER A 322 -4.63 1.88 6.86
N GLY A 323 -4.17 1.06 5.94
CA GLY A 323 -4.84 0.76 4.68
C GLY A 323 -4.02 -0.25 3.89
N GLU A 324 -4.67 -1.19 3.24
CA GLU A 324 -3.98 -2.23 2.46
C GLU A 324 -3.04 -1.68 1.38
N ASN A 325 -3.35 -0.49 0.85
CA ASN A 325 -2.58 0.17 -0.21
C ASN A 325 -1.42 1.05 0.30
N ASP A 326 -1.38 1.40 1.61
CA ASP A 326 -0.40 2.34 2.18
C ASP A 326 0.73 1.65 2.98
N LYS A 327 0.88 0.33 2.85
CA LYS A 327 1.93 -0.46 3.55
C LYS A 327 3.36 -0.09 3.14
N LYS A 328 3.55 0.50 1.98
CA LYS A 328 4.85 0.95 1.48
C LYS A 328 5.00 2.45 1.66
N ILE A 329 6.02 2.86 2.37
CA ILE A 329 6.35 4.26 2.54
C ILE A 329 7.23 4.69 1.37
N ILE A 330 6.66 5.48 0.47
CA ILE A 330 7.37 5.97 -0.71
C ILE A 330 8.13 7.24 -0.31
N LEU A 331 9.45 7.17 -0.41
CA LEU A 331 10.34 8.29 -0.11
C LEU A 331 10.48 9.23 -1.32
N PHE A 332 10.75 8.66 -2.49
CA PHE A 332 10.79 9.38 -3.76
C PHE A 332 9.89 8.65 -4.76
N PRO A 333 8.70 9.19 -5.09
CA PRO A 333 7.79 8.55 -6.05
C PRO A 333 8.37 8.48 -7.45
N LEU A 334 9.12 9.51 -7.84
CA LEU A 334 9.82 9.59 -9.11
C LEU A 334 11.07 10.46 -8.94
N ILE A 335 12.22 9.92 -9.30
CA ILE A 335 13.50 10.62 -9.25
C ILE A 335 14.41 10.09 -10.35
N ALA A 336 15.29 10.95 -10.88
CA ALA A 336 16.31 10.51 -11.82
C ALA A 336 17.27 9.52 -11.14
N LYS A 337 17.49 8.36 -11.75
CA LYS A 337 18.32 7.29 -11.19
C LYS A 337 19.74 7.76 -10.87
N LYS A 338 20.27 8.69 -11.64
CA LYS A 338 21.61 9.27 -11.42
C LYS A 338 21.69 10.14 -10.16
N GLU A 339 20.57 10.78 -9.81
CA GLU A 339 20.50 11.76 -8.71
C GLU A 339 20.05 11.12 -7.39
N VAL A 340 19.45 9.93 -7.43
CA VAL A 340 18.83 9.29 -6.26
C VAL A 340 19.84 8.90 -5.17
N PHE A 341 21.06 8.56 -5.55
CA PHE A 341 22.04 8.00 -4.61
C PHE A 341 22.63 9.06 -3.67
N THR A 342 22.76 10.31 -4.11
CA THR A 342 23.26 11.41 -3.27
C THR A 342 22.37 11.66 -2.04
N PRO A 343 21.06 11.95 -2.18
CA PRO A 343 20.19 12.12 -1.01
C PRO A 343 19.99 10.84 -0.19
N LEU A 344 20.09 9.66 -0.80
CA LEU A 344 20.02 8.41 -0.06
C LEU A 344 21.25 8.18 0.82
N ALA A 345 22.46 8.47 0.32
CA ALA A 345 23.70 8.35 1.09
C ALA A 345 23.74 9.36 2.25
N GLU A 346 23.20 10.56 2.07
CA GLU A 346 23.08 11.55 3.14
C GLU A 346 22.08 11.15 4.23
N LEU A 347 20.97 10.52 3.83
CA LEU A 347 19.93 10.06 4.76
C LEU A 347 20.30 8.76 5.48
N PHE A 348 21.00 7.87 4.79
CA PHE A 348 21.31 6.52 5.25
C PHE A 348 22.79 6.19 5.04
N PRO A 349 23.68 6.84 5.78
CA PRO A 349 25.14 6.66 5.60
C PRO A 349 25.63 5.24 5.91
N GLU A 350 24.81 4.43 6.60
CA GLU A 350 25.09 3.02 6.89
C GLU A 350 24.87 2.09 5.68
N TYR A 351 24.30 2.59 4.57
CA TYR A 351 24.02 1.82 3.36
C TYR A 351 25.02 2.18 2.25
N ASP A 352 25.52 1.15 1.56
CA ASP A 352 26.27 1.31 0.32
C ASP A 352 25.31 1.09 -0.88
N PHE A 353 25.12 2.13 -1.67
CA PHE A 353 24.24 2.09 -2.84
C PHE A 353 24.99 1.73 -4.13
N GLU A 354 26.33 1.62 -4.09
CA GLU A 354 27.10 1.20 -5.24
C GLU A 354 26.99 -0.31 -5.44
N VAL A 355 26.31 -0.71 -6.51
CA VAL A 355 26.20 -2.12 -6.89
C VAL A 355 27.30 -2.45 -7.89
N THR A 356 28.47 -2.80 -7.39
CA THR A 356 29.67 -3.00 -8.23
C THR A 356 29.69 -4.35 -8.94
N GLN A 357 29.32 -5.43 -8.29
CA GLN A 357 29.26 -6.78 -8.92
C GLN A 357 28.11 -7.58 -8.34
N LEU A 358 27.24 -8.07 -9.23
CA LEU A 358 26.14 -8.97 -8.87
C LEU A 358 26.53 -10.41 -9.19
N VAL A 359 26.35 -11.30 -8.23
CA VAL A 359 26.34 -12.74 -8.46
C VAL A 359 25.06 -13.05 -9.23
N GLN A 360 25.16 -13.47 -10.47
CA GLN A 360 24.03 -13.76 -11.35
C GLN A 360 23.64 -15.24 -11.31
N PRO A 361 22.40 -15.60 -11.62
CA PRO A 361 22.01 -16.99 -11.78
C PRO A 361 22.82 -17.68 -12.89
N PRO A 362 23.20 -18.94 -12.71
CA PRO A 362 23.93 -19.70 -13.74
C PRO A 362 23.04 -19.97 -14.96
N LYS A 363 23.64 -20.16 -16.14
CA LYS A 363 22.89 -20.41 -17.38
C LYS A 363 21.93 -21.61 -17.28
N LYS A 364 22.28 -22.64 -16.50
CA LYS A 364 21.41 -23.80 -16.21
C LYS A 364 20.11 -23.44 -15.49
N ALA A 365 20.03 -22.26 -14.85
CA ALA A 365 18.85 -21.75 -14.15
C ALA A 365 17.83 -21.04 -15.07
N GLN A 366 18.24 -20.62 -16.27
CA GLN A 366 17.41 -19.83 -17.17
C GLN A 366 16.01 -20.44 -17.42
N PRO A 367 15.81 -21.76 -17.66
CA PRO A 367 14.49 -22.33 -17.88
C PRO A 367 13.54 -22.20 -16.68
N PHE A 368 14.07 -22.05 -15.47
CA PHE A 368 13.24 -21.96 -14.27
C PHE A 368 12.52 -20.62 -14.15
N PHE A 369 12.96 -19.59 -14.86
CA PHE A 369 12.32 -18.28 -14.85
C PHE A 369 11.01 -18.21 -15.62
N TYR A 370 10.72 -19.16 -16.54
CA TYR A 370 9.46 -19.21 -17.28
C TYR A 370 8.69 -20.54 -17.15
N ARG A 371 9.23 -21.57 -16.47
CA ARG A 371 8.55 -22.86 -16.32
C ARG A 371 7.21 -22.80 -15.60
N ILE A 372 7.14 -22.01 -14.53
CA ILE A 372 5.90 -21.88 -13.73
C ILE A 372 4.83 -21.19 -14.57
N ASP A 373 5.21 -20.20 -15.34
CA ASP A 373 4.28 -19.47 -16.19
C ASP A 373 3.69 -20.39 -17.26
N PHE A 374 4.46 -21.32 -17.79
CA PHE A 374 3.98 -22.33 -18.75
C PHE A 374 3.00 -23.33 -18.16
N VAL A 375 3.09 -23.68 -16.88
CA VAL A 375 2.15 -24.58 -16.21
C VAL A 375 0.72 -24.05 -16.28
N TRP A 376 0.55 -22.74 -16.18
CA TRP A 376 -0.76 -22.09 -16.28
C TRP A 376 -1.13 -21.68 -17.70
N LEU A 377 -0.15 -21.28 -18.48
CA LEU A 377 -0.36 -20.78 -19.83
C LEU A 377 -0.78 -21.87 -20.81
N VAL A 378 -0.17 -23.06 -20.74
CA VAL A 378 -0.48 -24.14 -21.69
C VAL A 378 -1.92 -24.61 -21.60
N PRO A 379 -2.50 -24.90 -20.41
CA PRO A 379 -3.92 -25.21 -20.28
C PRO A 379 -4.83 -24.07 -20.74
N LEU A 380 -4.46 -22.81 -20.44
CA LEU A 380 -5.21 -21.63 -20.85
C LEU A 380 -5.24 -21.50 -22.39
N ILE A 381 -4.09 -21.62 -23.05
CA ILE A 381 -3.98 -21.61 -24.52
C ILE A 381 -4.81 -22.77 -25.10
N GLY A 382 -4.72 -23.97 -24.51
CA GLY A 382 -5.49 -25.12 -24.95
C GLY A 382 -7.00 -24.87 -24.87
N ALA A 383 -7.47 -24.32 -23.78
CA ALA A 383 -8.89 -23.96 -23.61
C ALA A 383 -9.32 -22.89 -24.62
N ILE A 384 -8.57 -21.78 -24.73
CA ILE A 384 -8.89 -20.71 -25.69
C ILE A 384 -8.88 -21.26 -27.13
N SER A 385 -7.89 -22.08 -27.49
CA SER A 385 -7.81 -22.67 -28.83
C SER A 385 -8.98 -23.63 -29.14
N TYR A 386 -9.46 -24.36 -28.12
CA TYR A 386 -10.59 -25.27 -28.28
C TYR A 386 -11.92 -24.52 -28.42
N PHE A 387 -12.21 -23.59 -27.51
CA PHE A 387 -13.51 -22.90 -27.50
C PHE A 387 -13.67 -21.87 -28.62
N PHE A 388 -12.58 -21.27 -29.10
CA PHE A 388 -12.61 -20.19 -30.09
C PHE A 388 -11.91 -20.56 -31.42
N TYR A 389 -11.90 -21.86 -31.79
CA TYR A 389 -11.31 -22.30 -33.05
C TYR A 389 -12.00 -21.63 -34.27
N PRO A 390 -11.25 -21.17 -35.31
CA PRO A 390 -9.76 -21.21 -35.44
C PRO A 390 -9.03 -20.02 -34.83
N TYR A 391 -9.74 -18.95 -34.44
CA TYR A 391 -9.13 -17.71 -33.91
C TYR A 391 -8.40 -17.90 -32.59
N GLY A 392 -8.82 -18.87 -31.79
CA GLY A 392 -8.15 -19.23 -30.54
C GLY A 392 -6.68 -19.61 -30.70
N LEU A 393 -6.26 -20.06 -31.88
CA LEU A 393 -4.87 -20.36 -32.19
C LEU A 393 -3.96 -19.12 -32.05
N LEU A 394 -4.47 -17.91 -32.18
CA LEU A 394 -3.72 -16.67 -31.94
C LEU A 394 -3.21 -16.58 -30.49
N SER A 395 -3.84 -17.29 -29.55
CA SER A 395 -3.35 -17.36 -28.17
C SER A 395 -1.96 -17.98 -28.04
N LEU A 396 -1.49 -18.75 -29.03
CA LEU A 396 -0.10 -19.23 -29.09
C LEU A 396 0.92 -18.09 -29.10
N LEU A 397 0.56 -16.91 -29.60
CA LEU A 397 1.42 -15.74 -29.58
C LEU A 397 1.76 -15.29 -28.14
N LEU A 398 0.97 -15.65 -27.12
CA LEU A 398 1.25 -15.37 -25.71
C LEU A 398 2.52 -16.07 -25.19
N ILE A 399 3.00 -17.10 -25.87
CA ILE A 399 4.24 -17.80 -25.52
C ILE A 399 5.45 -16.86 -25.66
N VAL A 400 5.47 -16.03 -26.69
CA VAL A 400 6.59 -15.13 -26.99
C VAL A 400 6.87 -14.13 -25.87
N PRO A 401 5.90 -13.32 -25.42
CA PRO A 401 6.14 -12.35 -24.34
C PRO A 401 6.55 -13.02 -23.02
N ILE A 402 6.07 -14.23 -22.72
CA ILE A 402 6.46 -14.96 -21.50
C ILE A 402 7.92 -15.39 -21.57
N ILE A 403 8.38 -15.95 -22.69
CA ILE A 403 9.79 -16.30 -22.87
C ILE A 403 10.67 -15.04 -22.79
N LEU A 404 10.26 -13.95 -23.44
CA LEU A 404 11.01 -12.69 -23.40
C LEU A 404 11.09 -12.13 -21.97
N LEU A 405 9.97 -12.16 -21.23
CA LEU A 405 9.92 -11.72 -19.84
C LEU A 405 10.84 -12.59 -18.95
N GLY A 406 10.77 -13.91 -19.06
CA GLY A 406 11.62 -14.82 -18.30
C GLY A 406 13.11 -14.64 -18.60
N ARG A 407 13.48 -14.40 -19.88
CA ARG A 407 14.86 -14.05 -20.24
C ARG A 407 15.30 -12.72 -19.63
N TRP A 408 14.40 -11.75 -19.60
CA TRP A 408 14.67 -10.44 -18.99
C TRP A 408 14.81 -10.53 -17.48
N GLN A 409 13.98 -11.35 -16.82
CA GLN A 409 14.10 -11.68 -15.40
C GLN A 409 15.46 -12.33 -15.11
N PHE A 410 15.83 -13.35 -15.87
CA PHE A 410 17.11 -14.04 -15.74
C PHE A 410 18.32 -13.10 -15.85
N LYS A 411 18.34 -12.22 -16.85
CA LYS A 411 19.43 -11.26 -17.07
C LYS A 411 19.53 -10.20 -15.97
N THR A 412 18.41 -9.93 -15.28
CA THR A 412 18.34 -8.85 -14.28
C THR A 412 18.58 -9.38 -12.87
N ALA A 413 18.25 -10.64 -12.61
CA ALA A 413 18.33 -11.25 -11.29
C ALA A 413 19.79 -11.35 -10.81
N GLY A 414 20.00 -11.11 -9.52
CA GLY A 414 21.29 -11.27 -8.89
C GLY A 414 21.29 -10.78 -7.46
N PHE A 415 22.36 -11.00 -6.74
CA PHE A 415 22.59 -10.44 -5.43
C PHE A 415 24.07 -10.13 -5.22
N THR A 416 24.37 -9.31 -4.23
CA THR A 416 25.71 -9.11 -3.73
C THR A 416 25.67 -8.99 -2.21
N VAL A 417 26.70 -9.50 -1.58
CA VAL A 417 26.94 -9.36 -0.15
C VAL A 417 28.26 -8.61 0.01
N LYS A 418 28.20 -7.46 0.67
CA LYS A 418 29.37 -6.62 0.93
C LYS A 418 29.33 -6.24 2.42
N ASP A 419 30.32 -6.67 3.16
CA ASP A 419 30.44 -6.44 4.60
C ASP A 419 29.15 -6.82 5.37
N GLN A 420 28.47 -5.85 5.93
CA GLN A 420 27.23 -6.01 6.70
C GLN A 420 25.96 -5.78 5.88
N GLN A 421 26.05 -5.69 4.55
CA GLN A 421 24.91 -5.41 3.69
C GLN A 421 24.69 -6.51 2.66
N ILE A 422 23.42 -6.86 2.44
CA ILE A 422 22.97 -7.66 1.30
C ILE A 422 22.11 -6.80 0.37
N THR A 423 22.42 -6.88 -0.91
CA THR A 423 21.65 -6.24 -1.98
C THR A 423 21.12 -7.29 -2.92
N ILE A 424 19.79 -7.35 -3.09
CA ILE A 424 19.13 -8.31 -3.98
C ILE A 424 18.46 -7.55 -5.11
N VAL A 425 18.76 -7.93 -6.35
CA VAL A 425 18.10 -7.41 -7.54
C VAL A 425 17.20 -8.50 -8.12
N SER A 426 15.93 -8.18 -8.26
CA SER A 426 14.94 -9.08 -8.83
C SER A 426 14.03 -8.34 -9.80
N ARG A 427 13.36 -9.08 -10.67
CA ARG A 427 12.39 -8.55 -11.61
C ARG A 427 11.19 -9.48 -11.70
N LEU A 428 9.99 -8.94 -11.50
CA LEU A 428 8.78 -9.59 -11.98
C LEU A 428 8.41 -8.98 -13.34
N VAL A 429 7.95 -7.76 -13.38
CA VAL A 429 7.87 -6.86 -14.53
C VAL A 429 8.78 -5.67 -14.26
N SER A 430 8.60 -5.01 -13.12
CA SER A 430 9.46 -3.94 -12.61
C SER A 430 10.73 -4.53 -12.00
N ARG A 431 11.86 -3.88 -12.25
CA ARG A 431 13.13 -4.18 -11.56
C ARG A 431 13.06 -3.62 -10.16
N VAL A 432 13.40 -4.42 -9.16
CA VAL A 432 13.47 -4.02 -7.75
C VAL A 432 14.86 -4.34 -7.22
N THR A 433 15.54 -3.32 -6.74
CA THR A 433 16.79 -3.46 -5.99
C THR A 433 16.48 -3.26 -4.51
N PHE A 434 16.75 -4.27 -3.71
CA PHE A 434 16.46 -4.31 -2.29
C PHE A 434 17.76 -4.26 -1.51
N TYR A 435 17.93 -3.24 -0.66
CA TYR A 435 19.08 -3.05 0.19
C TYR A 435 18.70 -3.34 1.65
N ALA A 436 19.41 -4.24 2.31
CA ALA A 436 19.20 -4.55 3.72
C ALA A 436 20.55 -4.73 4.44
N ILE A 437 20.64 -4.20 5.66
CA ILE A 437 21.80 -4.37 6.54
C ILE A 437 21.57 -5.60 7.39
N LYS A 438 22.61 -6.40 7.64
CA LYS A 438 22.57 -7.65 8.40
C LYS A 438 21.82 -7.52 9.73
N LYS A 439 22.10 -6.49 10.52
CA LYS A 439 21.46 -6.22 11.82
C LYS A 439 19.94 -6.00 11.74
N ARG A 440 19.40 -5.73 10.54
CA ARG A 440 17.97 -5.50 10.28
C ARG A 440 17.28 -6.74 9.68
N VAL A 441 18.04 -7.71 9.21
CA VAL A 441 17.52 -8.98 8.69
C VAL A 441 17.05 -9.84 9.86
N GLN A 442 15.81 -10.32 9.79
CA GLN A 442 15.23 -11.17 10.83
C GLN A 442 15.29 -12.65 10.47
N ILE A 443 15.11 -12.97 9.20
CA ILE A 443 15.09 -14.34 8.71
C ILE A 443 15.85 -14.39 7.40
N THR A 444 16.74 -15.36 7.30
CA THR A 444 17.36 -15.79 6.05
C THR A 444 16.98 -17.24 5.81
N GLN A 445 16.36 -17.52 4.67
CA GLN A 445 15.83 -18.84 4.34
C GLN A 445 16.36 -19.28 2.97
N GLY A 446 17.10 -20.38 2.95
CA GLY A 446 17.41 -21.12 1.74
C GLY A 446 16.25 -22.07 1.36
N SER A 447 15.95 -22.15 0.09
CA SER A 447 14.92 -23.07 -0.43
C SER A 447 15.37 -23.71 -1.73
N GLN A 448 15.08 -24.99 -1.88
CA GLN A 448 15.45 -25.78 -3.04
C GLN A 448 14.33 -26.76 -3.40
N THR A 449 13.77 -26.63 -4.59
CA THR A 449 12.78 -27.57 -5.11
C THR A 449 13.48 -28.83 -5.66
N TYR A 450 12.75 -29.93 -5.81
CA TYR A 450 13.27 -31.18 -6.38
C TYR A 450 13.97 -30.98 -7.75
N PHE A 451 13.40 -30.17 -8.62
CA PHE A 451 13.99 -29.87 -9.94
C PHE A 451 15.22 -28.97 -9.85
N GLN A 452 15.26 -28.07 -8.86
CA GLN A 452 16.43 -27.24 -8.60
C GLN A 452 17.57 -28.07 -8.04
N LYS A 453 17.31 -29.02 -7.13
CA LYS A 453 18.30 -29.93 -6.56
C LYS A 453 19.04 -30.72 -7.63
N ARG A 454 18.34 -31.22 -8.67
CA ARG A 454 18.97 -31.94 -9.80
C ARG A 454 19.94 -31.08 -10.60
N ARG A 455 19.88 -29.77 -10.50
CA ARG A 455 20.73 -28.82 -11.24
C ARG A 455 21.64 -28.02 -10.33
N ASP A 456 21.72 -28.42 -9.06
CA ASP A 456 22.56 -27.73 -8.07
C ASP A 456 22.32 -26.23 -8.03
N ILE A 457 21.05 -25.84 -7.97
CA ILE A 457 20.59 -24.46 -7.82
C ILE A 457 19.57 -24.37 -6.69
N GLY A 458 19.52 -23.19 -6.04
CA GLY A 458 18.58 -22.90 -4.95
C GLY A 458 18.10 -21.46 -5.01
N SER A 459 17.34 -21.06 -4.03
CA SER A 459 16.89 -19.67 -3.87
C SER A 459 17.08 -19.24 -2.43
N VAL A 460 17.53 -18.03 -2.20
CA VAL A 460 17.67 -17.45 -0.87
C VAL A 460 16.68 -16.29 -0.71
N LYS A 461 15.93 -16.33 0.38
CA LYS A 461 14.98 -15.30 0.78
C LYS A 461 15.45 -14.64 2.05
N ILE A 462 15.45 -13.33 2.07
CA ILE A 462 15.66 -12.54 3.28
C ILE A 462 14.36 -11.84 3.66
N VAL A 463 14.13 -11.70 4.97
CA VAL A 463 12.97 -11.02 5.54
C VAL A 463 13.47 -9.99 6.54
N VAL A 464 12.99 -8.77 6.40
CA VAL A 464 13.17 -7.68 7.37
C VAL A 464 11.85 -7.32 8.02
N MET A 465 11.89 -6.69 9.17
CA MET A 465 10.68 -6.23 9.85
C MET A 465 10.00 -5.13 9.01
N SER A 466 8.72 -5.34 8.68
CA SER A 466 7.90 -4.31 8.03
C SER A 466 6.44 -4.65 8.26
N GLY A 467 5.75 -3.82 9.02
CA GLY A 467 4.37 -4.10 9.40
C GLY A 467 4.19 -5.51 10.00
N MET A 468 3.05 -6.15 9.73
CA MET A 468 2.72 -7.48 10.30
C MET A 468 3.40 -8.65 9.57
N LEU A 469 3.58 -8.56 8.26
CA LEU A 469 4.05 -9.69 7.44
C LEU A 469 5.55 -9.63 7.12
N GLY A 470 6.24 -8.55 7.54
CA GLY A 470 7.60 -8.28 7.12
C GLY A 470 7.71 -7.91 5.63
N ALA A 471 8.86 -7.41 5.23
CA ALA A 471 9.22 -7.21 3.83
C ALA A 471 10.28 -8.22 3.43
N SER A 472 10.13 -8.83 2.28
CA SER A 472 11.06 -9.86 1.81
C SER A 472 11.61 -9.56 0.42
N ALA A 473 12.83 -10.04 0.19
CA ALA A 473 13.43 -10.12 -1.13
C ALA A 473 13.98 -11.53 -1.35
N THR A 474 13.93 -12.01 -2.58
CA THR A 474 14.37 -13.35 -2.93
C THR A 474 15.29 -13.32 -4.14
N ALA A 475 16.52 -13.81 -3.97
CA ALA A 475 17.41 -14.15 -5.06
C ALA A 475 17.06 -15.56 -5.53
N ARG A 476 16.44 -15.67 -6.73
CA ARG A 476 15.90 -16.92 -7.25
C ARG A 476 16.92 -17.65 -8.12
N HIS A 477 16.93 -18.98 -8.02
CA HIS A 477 17.66 -19.89 -8.92
C HIS A 477 19.17 -19.63 -9.01
N MET A 478 19.78 -19.31 -7.87
CA MET A 478 21.22 -19.11 -7.72
C MET A 478 21.95 -20.46 -7.61
N GLU A 479 23.25 -20.50 -7.77
CA GLU A 479 24.04 -21.69 -7.45
C GLU A 479 23.91 -22.05 -5.98
N GLN A 480 23.90 -23.35 -5.64
CA GLN A 480 23.70 -23.82 -4.29
C GLN A 480 24.80 -23.32 -3.34
N GLN A 481 26.05 -23.27 -3.80
CA GLN A 481 27.19 -22.73 -3.05
C GLN A 481 26.98 -21.27 -2.65
N GLU A 482 26.42 -20.46 -3.58
CA GLU A 482 26.14 -19.04 -3.29
C GLU A 482 24.96 -18.87 -2.33
N VAL A 483 23.97 -19.77 -2.35
CA VAL A 483 22.91 -19.79 -1.34
C VAL A 483 23.48 -20.09 0.04
N GLU A 484 24.35 -21.09 0.16
CA GLU A 484 25.02 -21.47 1.40
C GLU A 484 25.94 -20.34 1.91
N ARG A 485 26.62 -19.63 1.02
CA ARG A 485 27.42 -18.45 1.36
C ARG A 485 26.58 -17.35 2.02
N VAL A 486 25.37 -17.08 1.52
CA VAL A 486 24.47 -16.08 2.14
C VAL A 486 23.98 -16.55 3.50
N LEU A 487 23.66 -17.86 3.65
CA LEU A 487 23.27 -18.43 4.95
C LEU A 487 24.39 -18.29 5.97
N SER A 488 25.62 -18.71 5.62
CA SER A 488 26.81 -18.57 6.48
C SER A 488 27.13 -17.11 6.81
N TRP A 489 26.96 -16.18 5.85
CA TRP A 489 27.12 -14.75 6.13
C TRP A 489 26.14 -14.25 7.20
N TYR A 490 24.94 -14.79 7.24
CA TYR A 490 23.95 -14.40 8.26
C TYR A 490 24.27 -15.00 9.63
N GLU A 491 24.80 -16.21 9.69
CA GLU A 491 25.15 -16.92 10.94
C GLU A 491 26.35 -16.30 11.66
N HIS A 492 27.34 -15.83 10.92
CA HIS A 492 28.59 -15.22 11.43
C HIS A 492 28.54 -13.70 11.41
#